data_ed44b5451215f540f2e969efb3320312
#
_entry.id   ed44b5451215f540f2e969efb3320312
#
_cell.length_a   1.000
_cell.length_b   1.000
_cell.length_c   1.000
_cell.angle_alpha   90.00
_cell.angle_beta   90.00
_cell.angle_gamma   90.00
#
_symmetry.space_group_name_H-M   'P 1'
#
loop_
_entity.id
_entity.type
_entity.pdbx_description
1 polymer ?
#
loop_
_entity_poly.entity_id
_entity_poly.type
_entity_poly.pdbx_seq_one_letter_code
_entity_poly.pdbx_strand_id
1 'polypeptide(L)'
;MATVFSYLVQPEKFVLWMGTEATIDARPGGVFRLDVDGEHIASGTIEAVDPPHRVVLTWGWEGSEDVPPGSTTVEITLEARGRETLLRLRHTGLPNDAQRDVHAAGWSGYLAQLALKA
;
A
#
# COMPACT_ATOMS: atom_id res chain seq x y z
N MET A 1 3.21 -3.93 -16.67
CA MET A 1 2.78 -4.37 -15.33
C MET A 1 3.94 -4.68 -14.39
N ALA A 2 4.98 -5.35 -14.88
CA ALA A 2 6.12 -5.68 -14.01
C ALA A 2 6.79 -4.45 -13.39
N THR A 3 6.93 -3.36 -14.14
CA THR A 3 7.50 -2.12 -13.62
C THR A 3 6.64 -1.53 -12.52
N VAL A 4 5.32 -1.42 -12.72
CA VAL A 4 4.41 -0.91 -11.70
C VAL A 4 4.45 -1.81 -10.46
N PHE A 5 4.42 -3.12 -10.66
CA PHE A 5 4.47 -4.08 -9.57
C PHE A 5 5.72 -3.91 -8.71
N SER A 6 6.87 -3.63 -9.32
CA SER A 6 8.11 -3.41 -8.59
C SER A 6 8.04 -2.22 -7.62
N TYR A 7 7.24 -1.20 -7.94
CA TYR A 7 7.01 -0.05 -7.04
C TYR A 7 6.14 -0.42 -5.83
N LEU A 8 5.47 -1.56 -5.87
CA LEU A 8 4.61 -2.03 -4.77
C LEU A 8 5.35 -2.94 -3.79
N VAL A 9 6.44 -3.59 -4.23
CA VAL A 9 7.10 -4.64 -3.43
C VAL A 9 8.56 -4.34 -3.10
N GLN A 10 9.21 -3.43 -3.82
CA GLN A 10 10.59 -3.05 -3.55
C GLN A 10 10.62 -1.79 -2.69
N PRO A 11 11.22 -1.82 -1.47
CA PRO A 11 11.18 -0.69 -0.55
C PRO A 11 11.74 0.60 -1.15
N GLU A 12 12.86 0.52 -1.86
CA GLU A 12 13.51 1.66 -2.48
C GLU A 12 12.68 2.31 -3.58
N LYS A 13 11.78 1.56 -4.21
CA LYS A 13 10.83 2.08 -5.20
C LYS A 13 9.53 2.55 -4.58
N PHE A 14 9.08 1.87 -3.53
CA PHE A 14 7.86 2.25 -2.82
C PHE A 14 7.94 3.69 -2.30
N VAL A 15 9.07 4.07 -1.71
CA VAL A 15 9.26 5.41 -1.15
C VAL A 15 9.36 6.51 -2.21
N LEU A 16 9.42 6.16 -3.49
CA LEU A 16 9.36 7.16 -4.56
C LEU A 16 7.96 7.73 -4.75
N TRP A 17 6.92 7.02 -4.32
CA TRP A 17 5.55 7.49 -4.45
C TRP A 17 4.82 7.62 -3.10
N MET A 18 5.30 6.98 -2.05
CA MET A 18 4.69 7.09 -0.72
C MET A 18 5.73 6.87 0.36
N GLY A 19 5.83 7.84 1.28
CA GLY A 19 6.67 7.73 2.46
C GLY A 19 8.12 8.10 2.24
N THR A 20 8.89 7.97 3.32
CA THR A 20 10.30 8.34 3.38
C THR A 20 11.21 7.14 3.59
N GLU A 21 10.70 6.10 4.25
CA GLU A 21 11.45 4.89 4.58
C GLU A 21 10.51 3.70 4.66
N ALA A 22 10.89 2.57 4.06
CA ALA A 22 10.05 1.39 4.02
C ALA A 22 10.85 0.12 4.28
N THR A 23 10.21 -0.83 4.97
CA THR A 23 10.68 -2.20 5.12
C THR A 23 9.59 -3.12 4.57
N ILE A 24 9.90 -3.85 3.51
CA ILE A 24 8.94 -4.73 2.85
C ILE A 24 9.61 -6.07 2.57
N ASP A 25 9.11 -7.12 3.20
CA ASP A 25 9.50 -8.49 2.89
C ASP A 25 8.36 -9.10 2.06
N ALA A 26 8.52 -9.06 0.74
CA ALA A 26 7.44 -9.34 -0.21
C ALA A 26 7.17 -10.85 -0.35
N ARG A 27 6.73 -11.47 0.73
CA ARG A 27 6.30 -12.88 0.79
C ARG A 27 5.20 -13.02 1.84
N PRO A 28 4.35 -14.05 1.73
CA PRO A 28 3.32 -14.28 2.74
C PRO A 28 3.94 -14.39 4.14
N GLY A 29 3.41 -13.63 5.09
CA GLY A 29 3.94 -13.53 6.45
C GLY A 29 5.07 -12.53 6.62
N GLY A 30 5.57 -11.91 5.54
CA GLY A 30 6.63 -10.92 5.60
C GLY A 30 6.19 -9.60 6.21
N VAL A 31 7.13 -8.83 6.75
CA VAL A 31 6.85 -7.55 7.37
C VAL A 31 6.56 -6.48 6.31
N PHE A 32 5.60 -5.61 6.64
CA PHE A 32 5.37 -4.35 5.93
C PHE A 32 5.39 -3.22 6.96
N ARG A 33 6.28 -2.26 6.78
CA ARG A 33 6.38 -1.10 7.66
C ARG A 33 6.80 0.11 6.82
N LEU A 34 6.05 1.20 6.93
CA LEU A 34 6.26 2.39 6.14
C LEU A 34 6.22 3.64 7.03
N ASP A 35 7.32 4.36 7.07
CA ASP A 35 7.35 5.70 7.65
C ASP A 35 6.84 6.68 6.58
N VAL A 36 5.64 7.20 6.78
CA VAL A 36 4.98 8.02 5.76
C VAL A 36 5.56 9.43 5.69
N ASP A 37 5.82 10.06 6.86
CA ASP A 37 6.19 11.47 6.92
C ASP A 37 7.15 11.83 8.06
N GLY A 38 7.78 10.84 8.67
CA GLY A 38 8.65 11.03 9.83
C GLY A 38 7.93 10.93 11.18
N GLU A 39 6.61 10.91 11.18
CA GLU A 39 5.79 10.83 12.41
C GLU A 39 4.78 9.70 12.37
N HIS A 40 4.20 9.41 11.21
CA HIS A 40 3.13 8.43 11.04
C HIS A 40 3.69 7.16 10.39
N ILE A 41 3.62 6.06 11.11
CA ILE A 41 4.15 4.79 10.66
C ILE A 41 3.02 3.80 10.44
N ALA A 42 2.85 3.38 9.18
CA ALA A 42 1.94 2.32 8.81
C ALA A 42 2.64 0.98 8.94
N SER A 43 1.94 -0.04 9.42
CA SER A 43 2.54 -1.32 9.73
C SER A 43 1.54 -2.45 9.62
N GLY A 44 2.03 -3.61 9.19
CA GLY A 44 1.26 -4.83 9.03
C GLY A 44 2.13 -5.95 8.47
N THR A 45 1.48 -6.90 7.82
CA THR A 45 2.14 -8.05 7.20
C THR A 45 1.69 -8.23 5.76
N ILE A 46 2.55 -8.80 4.94
CA ILE A 46 2.20 -9.24 3.59
C ILE A 46 1.38 -10.53 3.72
N GLU A 47 0.22 -10.57 3.08
CA GLU A 47 -0.66 -11.74 3.11
C GLU A 47 -0.57 -12.57 1.83
N ALA A 48 -0.46 -11.89 0.68
CA ALA A 48 -0.35 -12.55 -0.61
C ALA A 48 0.47 -11.72 -1.57
N VAL A 49 1.24 -12.39 -2.43
CA VAL A 49 2.01 -11.76 -3.50
C VAL A 49 1.89 -12.65 -4.74
N ASP A 50 1.20 -12.14 -5.76
CA ASP A 50 1.00 -12.82 -7.03
C ASP A 50 1.58 -11.95 -8.17
N PRO A 51 2.91 -12.02 -8.41
CA PRO A 51 3.55 -11.17 -9.41
C PRO A 51 3.08 -11.48 -10.82
N PRO A 52 2.88 -10.48 -11.68
CA PRO A 52 2.90 -9.04 -11.42
C PRO A 52 1.48 -8.46 -11.22
N HIS A 53 0.53 -9.25 -10.71
CA HIS A 53 -0.90 -8.94 -10.76
C HIS A 53 -1.48 -8.46 -9.43
N ARG A 54 -0.94 -8.90 -8.30
CA ARG A 54 -1.65 -8.69 -7.04
C ARG A 54 -0.71 -8.70 -5.84
N VAL A 55 -0.96 -7.80 -4.90
CA VAL A 55 -0.37 -7.84 -3.57
C VAL A 55 -1.46 -7.52 -2.54
N VAL A 56 -1.47 -8.27 -1.44
CA VAL A 56 -2.37 -8.04 -0.32
C VAL A 56 -1.54 -7.91 0.94
N LEU A 57 -1.81 -6.86 1.70
CA LEU A 57 -1.15 -6.63 2.97
C LEU A 57 -2.14 -6.16 4.03
N THR A 58 -1.82 -6.39 5.28
CA THR A 58 -2.55 -5.77 6.39
C THR A 58 -1.96 -4.40 6.67
N TRP A 59 -2.78 -3.53 7.24
CA TRP A 59 -2.44 -2.12 7.38
C TRP A 59 -3.01 -1.57 8.68
N GLY A 60 -2.29 -0.71 9.30
CA GLY A 60 -2.73 0.07 10.44
C GLY A 60 -1.63 1.06 10.81
N TRP A 61 -1.84 1.81 11.87
CA TRP A 61 -0.94 2.88 12.26
C TRP A 61 -0.37 2.59 13.65
N GLU A 62 0.94 2.64 13.78
CA GLU A 62 1.61 2.50 15.08
C GLU A 62 1.13 3.61 16.01
N GLY A 63 0.73 3.24 17.22
CA GLY A 63 0.20 4.19 18.21
C GLY A 63 -1.27 4.57 18.05
N SER A 64 -1.95 4.06 17.02
CA SER A 64 -3.38 4.34 16.83
C SER A 64 -4.25 3.32 17.56
N GLU A 65 -5.28 3.82 18.27
CA GLU A 65 -6.29 2.97 18.89
C GLU A 65 -7.40 2.62 17.91
N ASP A 66 -7.72 3.52 16.97
CA ASP A 66 -8.81 3.34 16.01
C ASP A 66 -8.42 2.40 14.86
N VAL A 67 -7.19 2.52 14.38
CA VAL A 67 -6.67 1.72 13.28
C VAL A 67 -5.29 1.19 13.66
N PRO A 68 -5.22 0.24 14.61
CA PRO A 68 -3.93 -0.29 15.05
C PRO A 68 -3.24 -1.11 13.96
N PRO A 69 -1.92 -1.36 14.08
CA PRO A 69 -1.17 -2.12 13.10
C PRO A 69 -1.85 -3.46 12.76
N GLY A 70 -1.93 -3.76 11.47
CA GLY A 70 -2.47 -5.01 10.97
C GLY A 70 -3.98 -5.17 11.09
N SER A 71 -4.72 -4.13 11.49
CA SER A 71 -6.17 -4.25 11.73
C SER A 71 -7.03 -4.14 10.48
N THR A 72 -6.47 -3.65 9.38
CA THR A 72 -7.18 -3.48 8.12
C THR A 72 -6.44 -4.19 7.00
N THR A 73 -7.06 -4.28 5.81
CA THR A 73 -6.48 -4.96 4.66
C THR A 73 -6.44 -4.05 3.46
N VAL A 74 -5.28 -4.01 2.79
CA VAL A 74 -5.09 -3.31 1.52
C VAL A 74 -4.81 -4.35 0.44
N GLU A 75 -5.65 -4.36 -0.58
CA GLU A 75 -5.46 -5.20 -1.76
C GLU A 75 -5.21 -4.32 -2.97
N ILE A 76 -4.11 -4.58 -3.68
CA ILE A 76 -3.75 -3.87 -4.90
C ILE A 76 -3.70 -4.88 -6.03
N THR A 77 -4.46 -4.63 -7.09
CA THR A 77 -4.48 -5.47 -8.28
C THR A 77 -4.09 -4.67 -9.51
N LEU A 78 -3.38 -5.32 -10.43
CA LEU A 78 -2.92 -4.74 -11.68
C LEU A 78 -3.50 -5.52 -12.84
N GLU A 79 -3.97 -4.79 -13.86
CA GLU A 79 -4.52 -5.37 -15.08
C GLU A 79 -3.94 -4.65 -16.29
N ALA A 80 -3.48 -5.42 -17.29
CA ALA A 80 -2.97 -4.85 -18.52
C ALA A 80 -4.12 -4.29 -19.36
N ARG A 81 -3.97 -3.04 -19.83
CA ARG A 81 -4.93 -2.36 -20.70
C ARG A 81 -4.17 -1.77 -21.88
N GLY A 82 -3.90 -2.60 -22.90
CA GLY A 82 -3.03 -2.21 -24.01
C GLY A 82 -1.62 -1.91 -23.51
N ARG A 83 -1.16 -0.66 -23.68
CA ARG A 83 0.15 -0.19 -23.18
C ARG A 83 0.09 0.32 -21.75
N GLU A 84 -1.10 0.44 -21.20
CA GLU A 84 -1.32 0.98 -19.89
C GLU A 84 -1.55 -0.13 -18.87
N THR A 85 -1.38 0.20 -17.60
CA THR A 85 -1.68 -0.68 -16.48
C THR A 85 -2.80 -0.05 -15.67
N LEU A 86 -3.90 -0.79 -15.48
CA LEU A 86 -4.96 -0.39 -14.58
C LEU A 86 -4.63 -0.91 -13.18
N LEU A 87 -4.55 0.01 -12.22
CA LEU A 87 -4.35 -0.32 -10.82
C LEU A 87 -5.66 -0.10 -10.06
N ARG A 88 -6.05 -1.10 -9.27
CA ARG A 88 -7.16 -0.98 -8.33
C ARG A 88 -6.63 -1.19 -6.93
N LEU A 89 -7.00 -0.30 -6.02
CA LEU A 89 -6.68 -0.43 -4.60
C LEU A 89 -7.97 -0.52 -3.82
N ARG A 90 -8.05 -1.53 -2.95
CA ARG A 90 -9.19 -1.74 -2.07
C ARG A 90 -8.68 -1.80 -0.63
N HIS A 91 -9.16 -0.90 0.20
CA HIS A 91 -8.82 -0.84 1.62
C HIS A 91 -10.07 -1.18 2.42
N THR A 92 -10.06 -2.29 3.12
CA THR A 92 -11.20 -2.82 3.87
C THR A 92 -10.88 -2.95 5.36
N GLY A 93 -11.92 -3.00 6.19
CA GLY A 93 -11.76 -3.18 7.63
C GLY A 93 -11.63 -1.88 8.41
N LEU A 94 -11.74 -0.72 7.76
CA LEU A 94 -11.70 0.56 8.47
C LEU A 94 -12.95 0.73 9.33
N PRO A 95 -12.82 1.28 10.56
CA PRO A 95 -13.88 1.20 11.57
C PRO A 95 -15.10 2.08 11.32
N ASN A 96 -14.97 3.17 10.54
CA ASN A 96 -16.06 4.12 10.33
C ASN A 96 -15.85 4.93 9.05
N ASP A 97 -16.88 5.70 8.68
CA ASP A 97 -16.87 6.52 7.47
C ASP A 97 -15.77 7.59 7.48
N ALA A 98 -15.51 8.20 8.62
CA ALA A 98 -14.47 9.20 8.74
C ALA A 98 -13.10 8.62 8.39
N GLN A 99 -12.78 7.43 8.89
CA GLN A 99 -11.53 6.75 8.56
C GLN A 99 -11.49 6.31 7.10
N ARG A 100 -12.61 5.83 6.55
CA ARG A 100 -12.69 5.48 5.13
C ARG A 100 -12.44 6.70 4.24
N ASP A 101 -13.02 7.85 4.56
CA ASP A 101 -12.86 9.07 3.78
C ASP A 101 -11.42 9.60 3.82
N VAL A 102 -10.82 9.63 4.99
CA VAL A 102 -9.41 10.07 5.17
C VAL A 102 -8.45 9.18 4.39
N HIS A 103 -8.61 7.86 4.48
CA HIS A 103 -7.74 6.93 3.77
C HIS A 103 -7.97 6.98 2.25
N ALA A 104 -9.23 7.09 1.80
CA ALA A 104 -9.53 7.22 0.38
C ALA A 104 -8.88 8.47 -0.22
N ALA A 105 -8.96 9.61 0.47
CA ALA A 105 -8.31 10.84 0.04
C ALA A 105 -6.78 10.70 -0.01
N GLY A 106 -6.19 10.08 1.00
CA GLY A 106 -4.76 9.79 1.05
C GLY A 106 -4.30 8.89 -0.10
N TRP A 107 -5.01 7.78 -0.32
CA TRP A 107 -4.69 6.87 -1.42
C TRP A 107 -4.79 7.55 -2.79
N SER A 108 -5.80 8.37 -3.01
CA SER A 108 -5.97 9.12 -4.26
C SER A 108 -4.73 9.97 -4.56
N GLY A 109 -4.22 10.70 -3.58
CA GLY A 109 -3.01 11.50 -3.72
C GLY A 109 -1.75 10.67 -4.00
N TYR A 110 -1.54 9.60 -3.24
CA TYR A 110 -0.38 8.74 -3.42
C TYR A 110 -0.41 7.96 -4.74
N LEU A 111 -1.56 7.48 -5.15
CA LEU A 111 -1.69 6.78 -6.43
C LEU A 111 -1.43 7.72 -7.62
N ALA A 112 -1.77 9.00 -7.51
CA ALA A 112 -1.41 10.00 -8.51
C ALA A 112 0.13 10.13 -8.61
N GLN A 113 0.84 10.11 -7.48
CA GLN A 113 2.31 10.12 -7.48
C GLN A 113 2.88 8.85 -8.11
N LEU A 114 2.32 7.69 -7.82
CA LEU A 114 2.74 6.44 -8.44
C LEU A 114 2.61 6.50 -9.96
N ALA A 115 1.50 7.04 -10.46
CA ALA A 115 1.27 7.18 -11.90
C ALA A 115 2.33 8.07 -12.57
N LEU A 116 2.86 9.07 -11.85
CA LEU A 116 3.93 9.93 -12.36
C LEU A 116 5.30 9.25 -12.34
N LYS A 117 5.56 8.35 -11.41
CA LYS A 117 6.88 7.72 -11.20
C LYS A 117 7.03 6.39 -11.96
N ALA A 118 5.97 5.63 -12.02
CA ALA A 118 5.98 4.36 -12.73
C ALA A 118 5.51 4.52 -14.20
#